data_2ffc8d17e8dd67e1efaa04841331ba0b
#
_entry.id   2ffc8d17e8dd67e1efaa04841331ba0b
#
_cell.length_a   1.000
_cell.length_b   1.000
_cell.length_c   1.000
_cell.angle_alpha   90.00
_cell.angle_beta   90.00
_cell.angle_gamma   90.00
#
_symmetry.space_group_name_H-M   'P 1'
#
loop_
_entity.id
_entity.type
_entity.pdbx_description
1 polymer ?
#
loop_
_entity_poly.entity_id
_entity_poly.type
_entity_poly.pdbx_seq_one_letter_code
_entity_poly.pdbx_strand_id
1 'polypeptide(L)'
;MNISANLLLSRKADATNRKGVHTPPLERNTDHMKKILVLEDEPSIRSFVVINLRRSGYEPIEAATGEEALEKLKQNPDTLVALLDVMLPDIDGFEVCRRIRATGSKMGILMLSAKSQEMDKITGLMTGADDYVTKPFSPAELLARVDALYRRIGGSENTEDVLTSGPFVLHLRSRTLDKNSEHIRLTQTEFAIMKLFMENPGRALSREDILHAVWGADYNGEVKIVDVNIRRLRIKIEDDATEPEYITTVWGYGYKWGY
;
A
#
# COMPACT_ATOMS: atom_id res chain seq x y z
N MET A 1 3.21 59.67 60.15
CA MET A 1 2.09 60.64 60.10
C MET A 1 1.17 60.08 59.06
N ASN A 2 0.19 59.47 59.59
CA ASN A 2 -1.26 59.83 59.52
C ASN A 2 -1.85 59.47 58.15
N ILE A 3 -2.83 58.74 58.11
CA ILE A 3 -4.06 58.36 58.73
C ILE A 3 -5.00 57.94 57.61
N SER A 4 -5.45 56.71 57.58
CA SER A 4 -6.86 56.32 57.83
C SER A 4 -7.85 56.78 56.76
N ALA A 5 -8.53 55.96 56.25
CA ALA A 5 -9.69 55.19 56.66
C ALA A 5 -10.89 55.45 55.72
N ASN A 6 -11.60 54.39 55.57
CA ASN A 6 -13.08 54.32 55.42
C ASN A 6 -13.70 54.66 54.06
N LEU A 7 -14.69 54.06 53.60
CA LEU A 7 -15.68 53.08 54.10
C LEU A 7 -16.65 52.78 52.96
N LEU A 8 -16.97 51.56 52.73
CA LEU A 8 -18.30 51.00 52.51
C LEU A 8 -19.36 51.70 51.61
N LEU A 9 -20.00 50.80 50.87
CA LEU A 9 -21.37 50.81 50.32
C LEU A 9 -21.41 51.22 48.83
N SER A 10 -22.03 50.51 47.97
CA SER A 10 -23.09 49.51 48.01
C SER A 10 -23.39 49.00 46.59
N ARG A 11 -23.68 47.75 46.52
CA ARG A 11 -24.66 47.11 45.64
C ARG A 11 -25.17 47.89 44.40
N LYS A 12 -24.97 47.31 43.23
CA LYS A 12 -26.12 46.74 42.49
C LYS A 12 -25.60 45.87 41.31
N ALA A 13 -26.27 44.76 41.16
CA ALA A 13 -26.17 43.81 40.10
C ALA A 13 -26.35 44.45 38.71
N ASP A 14 -25.57 43.98 37.76
CA ASP A 14 -26.14 43.75 36.44
C ASP A 14 -25.58 42.51 35.83
N ALA A 15 -26.46 41.55 35.71
CA ALA A 15 -26.26 40.31 35.00
C ALA A 15 -26.54 40.61 33.53
N THR A 16 -25.53 40.56 32.72
CA THR A 16 -25.79 40.31 31.29
C THR A 16 -24.55 39.68 30.59
N ASN A 17 -24.82 38.54 30.05
CA ASN A 17 -24.24 38.04 28.81
C ASN A 17 -22.84 37.42 28.87
N ARG A 18 -22.71 36.29 29.59
CA ARG A 18 -21.78 35.26 29.18
C ARG A 18 -22.38 34.51 28.00
N LYS A 19 -22.09 34.97 26.77
CA LYS A 19 -22.22 34.14 25.57
C LYS A 19 -21.34 32.92 25.76
N GLY A 20 -21.99 31.76 26.01
CA GLY A 20 -21.35 30.47 25.98
C GLY A 20 -20.71 30.30 24.62
N VAL A 21 -19.39 30.25 24.60
CA VAL A 21 -18.64 29.70 23.48
C VAL A 21 -19.02 28.24 23.41
N HIS A 22 -19.96 27.94 22.55
CA HIS A 22 -20.29 26.57 22.16
C HIS A 22 -19.09 26.08 21.36
N THR A 23 -18.12 25.47 22.04
CA THR A 23 -17.11 24.65 21.37
C THR A 23 -17.88 23.48 20.76
N PRO A 24 -17.96 23.37 19.42
CA PRO A 24 -18.56 22.18 18.83
C PRO A 24 -17.79 20.97 19.36
N PRO A 25 -18.45 19.83 19.60
CA PRO A 25 -17.76 18.60 19.92
C PRO A 25 -16.72 18.40 18.81
N LEU A 26 -15.48 18.17 19.19
CA LEU A 26 -14.47 17.64 18.27
C LEU A 26 -15.12 16.44 17.59
N GLU A 27 -15.54 16.61 16.34
CA GLU A 27 -15.88 15.50 15.49
C GLU A 27 -14.67 14.58 15.56
N ARG A 28 -14.82 13.48 16.29
CA ARG A 28 -13.90 12.37 16.17
C ARG A 28 -13.97 12.02 14.69
N ASN A 29 -12.92 12.38 13.98
CA ASN A 29 -12.60 11.83 12.69
C ASN A 29 -12.81 10.33 12.90
N THR A 30 -13.88 9.77 12.35
CA THR A 30 -14.06 8.34 12.27
C THR A 30 -13.00 7.88 11.29
N ASP A 31 -11.81 7.65 11.85
CA ASP A 31 -10.72 6.99 11.16
C ASP A 31 -11.32 5.67 10.70
N HIS A 32 -11.68 5.60 9.42
CA HIS A 32 -12.19 4.37 8.83
C HIS A 32 -11.07 3.35 9.01
N MET A 33 -11.29 2.39 9.92
CA MET A 33 -10.30 1.35 10.19
C MET A 33 -9.91 0.72 8.86
N LYS A 34 -8.61 0.59 8.63
CA LYS A 34 -8.05 0.07 7.38
C LYS A 34 -8.39 -1.41 7.24
N LYS A 35 -9.28 -1.75 6.29
CA LYS A 35 -9.76 -3.11 6.07
C LYS A 35 -8.74 -3.95 5.33
N ILE A 36 -8.52 -5.18 5.82
CA ILE A 36 -7.61 -6.17 5.24
C ILE A 36 -8.36 -7.49 5.05
N LEU A 37 -8.40 -8.01 3.83
CA LEU A 37 -8.83 -9.38 3.60
C LEU A 37 -7.74 -10.34 4.09
N VAL A 38 -8.12 -11.36 4.85
CA VAL A 38 -7.25 -12.46 5.31
C VAL A 38 -7.84 -13.76 4.79
N LEU A 39 -7.23 -14.32 3.75
CA LEU A 39 -7.59 -15.59 3.16
C LEU A 39 -6.57 -16.65 3.59
N GLU A 40 -6.99 -17.55 4.44
CA GLU A 40 -6.18 -18.60 5.05
C GLU A 40 -7.11 -19.73 5.50
N ASP A 41 -6.92 -20.94 5.04
CA ASP A 41 -7.78 -22.09 5.38
C ASP A 41 -7.48 -22.63 6.78
N GLU A 42 -6.22 -22.62 7.23
CA GLU A 42 -5.86 -23.12 8.54
C GLU A 42 -6.32 -22.18 9.67
N PRO A 43 -7.25 -22.61 10.56
CA PRO A 43 -7.83 -21.71 11.58
C PRO A 43 -6.83 -21.13 12.56
N SER A 44 -5.75 -21.90 12.88
CA SER A 44 -4.71 -21.47 13.81
C SER A 44 -3.88 -20.32 13.22
N ILE A 45 -3.46 -20.42 11.96
CA ILE A 45 -2.71 -19.39 11.25
C ILE A 45 -3.61 -18.18 11.01
N ARG A 46 -4.84 -18.39 10.55
CA ARG A 46 -5.81 -17.31 10.35
C ARG A 46 -6.04 -16.51 11.63
N SER A 47 -6.29 -17.19 12.77
CA SER A 47 -6.47 -16.55 14.06
C SER A 47 -5.23 -15.77 14.50
N PHE A 48 -4.03 -16.34 14.31
CA PHE A 48 -2.77 -15.67 14.60
C PHE A 48 -2.63 -14.36 13.80
N VAL A 49 -2.87 -14.38 12.49
CA VAL A 49 -2.82 -13.21 11.63
C VAL A 49 -3.82 -12.15 12.07
N VAL A 50 -5.08 -12.55 12.27
CA VAL A 50 -6.21 -11.68 12.65
C VAL A 50 -5.96 -10.97 13.97
N ILE A 51 -5.48 -11.69 14.99
CA ILE A 51 -5.18 -11.10 16.31
C ILE A 51 -4.09 -10.02 16.19
N ASN A 52 -3.03 -10.28 15.42
CA ASN A 52 -1.94 -9.31 15.26
C ASN A 52 -2.36 -8.09 14.45
N LEU A 53 -3.16 -8.26 13.40
CA LEU A 53 -3.72 -7.16 12.62
C LEU A 53 -4.63 -6.27 13.48
N ARG A 54 -5.56 -6.86 14.25
CA ARG A 54 -6.44 -6.10 15.16
C ARG A 54 -5.66 -5.30 16.21
N ARG A 55 -4.60 -5.89 16.79
CA ARG A 55 -3.72 -5.19 17.76
C ARG A 55 -3.00 -3.99 17.12
N SER A 56 -2.78 -4.02 15.82
CA SER A 56 -2.14 -2.94 15.05
C SER A 56 -3.15 -1.95 14.44
N GLY A 57 -4.43 -2.02 14.83
CA GLY A 57 -5.45 -1.07 14.42
C GLY A 57 -6.06 -1.33 13.03
N TYR A 58 -5.90 -2.54 12.50
CA TYR A 58 -6.54 -2.97 11.25
C TYR A 58 -7.86 -3.68 11.51
N GLU A 59 -8.75 -3.67 10.51
CA GLU A 59 -10.01 -4.42 10.50
C GLU A 59 -9.87 -5.63 9.55
N PRO A 60 -9.60 -6.85 10.07
CA PRO A 60 -9.48 -8.04 9.23
C PRO A 60 -10.85 -8.57 8.82
N ILE A 61 -10.99 -8.88 7.53
CA ILE A 61 -12.09 -9.60 6.91
C ILE A 61 -11.58 -11.02 6.64
N GLU A 62 -12.11 -11.99 7.42
CA GLU A 62 -11.62 -13.35 7.40
C GLU A 62 -12.30 -14.17 6.31
N ALA A 63 -11.54 -15.00 5.59
CA ALA A 63 -12.06 -15.99 4.64
C ALA A 63 -11.25 -17.29 4.75
N ALA A 64 -11.91 -18.42 4.63
CA ALA A 64 -11.31 -19.75 4.69
C ALA A 64 -11.14 -20.40 3.30
N THR A 65 -11.80 -19.85 2.28
CA THR A 65 -11.76 -20.36 0.90
C THR A 65 -11.63 -19.20 -0.08
N GLY A 66 -11.13 -19.48 -1.28
CA GLY A 66 -10.95 -18.47 -2.31
C GLY A 66 -12.26 -17.88 -2.81
N GLU A 67 -13.30 -18.69 -2.97
CA GLU A 67 -14.63 -18.19 -3.39
C GLU A 67 -15.26 -17.32 -2.29
N GLU A 68 -15.13 -17.69 -1.01
CA GLU A 68 -15.56 -16.86 0.12
C GLU A 68 -14.84 -15.51 0.13
N ALA A 69 -13.54 -15.50 -0.12
CA ALA A 69 -12.74 -14.28 -0.18
C ALA A 69 -13.23 -13.33 -1.28
N LEU A 70 -13.49 -13.84 -2.47
CA LEU A 70 -13.99 -13.05 -3.60
C LEU A 70 -15.37 -12.46 -3.32
N GLU A 71 -16.26 -13.23 -2.67
CA GLU A 71 -17.58 -12.74 -2.29
C GLU A 71 -17.49 -11.65 -1.20
N LYS A 72 -16.65 -11.84 -0.19
CA LYS A 72 -16.42 -10.84 0.86
C LYS A 72 -15.82 -9.54 0.32
N LEU A 73 -14.97 -9.59 -0.70
CA LEU A 73 -14.45 -8.40 -1.37
C LEU A 73 -15.55 -7.60 -2.08
N LYS A 74 -16.52 -8.26 -2.70
CA LYS A 74 -17.67 -7.56 -3.30
C LYS A 74 -18.51 -6.82 -2.25
N GLN A 75 -18.63 -7.40 -1.05
CA GLN A 75 -19.37 -6.81 0.07
C GLN A 75 -18.58 -5.71 0.79
N ASN A 76 -17.26 -5.67 0.63
CA ASN A 76 -16.35 -4.70 1.27
C ASN A 76 -15.46 -4.02 0.23
N PRO A 77 -16.02 -3.16 -0.64
CA PRO A 77 -15.27 -2.53 -1.75
C PRO A 77 -14.18 -1.54 -1.28
N ASP A 78 -14.21 -1.14 -0.02
CA ASP A 78 -13.22 -0.29 0.65
C ASP A 78 -12.02 -1.07 1.20
N THR A 79 -11.93 -2.37 0.95
CA THR A 79 -10.76 -3.18 1.31
C THR A 79 -9.59 -2.83 0.41
N LEU A 80 -8.48 -2.40 1.01
CA LEU A 80 -7.31 -1.90 0.27
C LEU A 80 -6.16 -2.89 0.22
N VAL A 81 -6.11 -3.87 1.12
CA VAL A 81 -5.05 -4.89 1.19
C VAL A 81 -5.66 -6.28 1.33
N ALA A 82 -5.06 -7.26 0.69
CA ALA A 82 -5.38 -8.68 0.84
C ALA A 82 -4.13 -9.50 1.17
N LEU A 83 -4.26 -10.36 2.17
CA LEU A 83 -3.32 -11.42 2.50
C LEU A 83 -3.91 -12.72 1.95
N LEU A 84 -3.22 -13.37 1.02
CA LEU A 84 -3.73 -14.53 0.32
C LEU A 84 -2.80 -15.74 0.54
N ASP A 85 -3.29 -16.77 1.21
CA ASP A 85 -2.59 -18.06 1.20
C ASP A 85 -2.58 -18.64 -0.21
N VAL A 86 -1.47 -19.25 -0.58
CA VAL A 86 -1.31 -19.95 -1.86
C VAL A 86 -2.08 -21.27 -1.87
N MET A 87 -2.01 -22.01 -0.76
CA MET A 87 -2.54 -23.38 -0.66
C MET A 87 -3.93 -23.37 -0.03
N LEU A 88 -4.97 -23.52 -0.83
CA LEU A 88 -6.37 -23.47 -0.42
C LEU A 88 -7.13 -24.71 -0.92
N PRO A 89 -8.24 -25.11 -0.27
CA PRO A 89 -8.95 -26.32 -0.60
C PRO A 89 -9.82 -26.25 -1.88
N ASP A 90 -10.16 -25.04 -2.33
CA ASP A 90 -11.02 -24.82 -3.49
C ASP A 90 -10.25 -24.28 -4.70
N ILE A 91 -9.98 -23.00 -4.74
CA ILE A 91 -9.15 -22.32 -5.76
C ILE A 91 -7.89 -21.78 -5.10
N ASP A 92 -6.73 -21.91 -5.76
CA ASP A 92 -5.49 -21.45 -5.19
C ASP A 92 -5.41 -19.92 -5.07
N GLY A 93 -4.54 -19.42 -4.18
CA GLY A 93 -4.40 -17.99 -3.96
C GLY A 93 -3.92 -17.22 -5.19
N PHE A 94 -3.24 -17.87 -6.13
CA PHE A 94 -2.84 -17.25 -7.40
C PHE A 94 -4.04 -16.97 -8.28
N GLU A 95 -5.02 -17.89 -8.32
CA GLU A 95 -6.26 -17.69 -9.05
C GLU A 95 -7.09 -16.57 -8.42
N VAL A 96 -7.19 -16.52 -7.08
CA VAL A 96 -7.84 -15.40 -6.37
C VAL A 96 -7.16 -14.07 -6.75
N CYS A 97 -5.84 -14.02 -6.73
CA CYS A 97 -5.07 -12.83 -7.14
C CYS A 97 -5.39 -12.43 -8.59
N ARG A 98 -5.37 -13.38 -9.54
CA ARG A 98 -5.72 -13.13 -10.95
C ARG A 98 -7.13 -12.54 -11.10
N ARG A 99 -8.12 -13.14 -10.42
CA ARG A 99 -9.51 -12.64 -10.46
C ARG A 99 -9.64 -11.25 -9.88
N ILE A 100 -8.96 -10.94 -8.77
CA ILE A 100 -8.91 -9.58 -8.22
C ILE A 100 -8.31 -8.61 -9.24
N ARG A 101 -7.17 -8.96 -9.88
CA ARG A 101 -6.52 -8.10 -10.87
C ARG A 101 -7.35 -7.91 -12.15
N ALA A 102 -8.09 -8.95 -12.57
CA ALA A 102 -8.97 -8.88 -13.74
C ALA A 102 -10.07 -7.81 -13.60
N THR A 103 -10.50 -7.49 -12.36
CA THR A 103 -11.44 -6.38 -12.12
C THR A 103 -10.82 -4.99 -12.29
N GLY A 104 -9.50 -4.90 -12.51
CA GLY A 104 -8.76 -3.64 -12.52
C GLY A 104 -8.42 -3.11 -11.11
N SER A 105 -8.61 -3.93 -10.07
CA SER A 105 -8.32 -3.55 -8.69
C SER A 105 -6.84 -3.20 -8.48
N LYS A 106 -6.60 -2.06 -7.82
CA LYS A 106 -5.28 -1.60 -7.38
C LYS A 106 -4.95 -2.03 -5.94
N MET A 107 -5.74 -2.92 -5.35
CA MET A 107 -5.53 -3.45 -4.00
C MET A 107 -4.10 -3.97 -3.82
N GLY A 108 -3.48 -3.70 -2.67
CA GLY A 108 -2.19 -4.29 -2.31
C GLY A 108 -2.38 -5.78 -2.00
N ILE A 109 -1.64 -6.66 -2.65
CA ILE A 109 -1.73 -8.11 -2.45
C ILE A 109 -0.42 -8.67 -1.93
N LEU A 110 -0.47 -9.27 -0.73
CA LEU A 110 0.61 -10.04 -0.12
C LEU A 110 0.27 -11.52 -0.17
N MET A 111 1.11 -12.31 -0.84
CA MET A 111 0.98 -13.76 -0.85
C MET A 111 1.60 -14.37 0.40
N LEU A 112 0.89 -15.31 1.03
CA LEU A 112 1.41 -16.15 2.12
C LEU A 112 1.72 -17.53 1.54
N SER A 113 2.96 -18.02 1.65
CA SER A 113 3.35 -19.29 1.04
C SER A 113 4.15 -20.17 2.00
N ALA A 114 3.80 -21.43 2.07
CA ALA A 114 4.59 -22.47 2.79
C ALA A 114 5.86 -22.88 2.01
N LYS A 115 5.94 -22.52 0.72
CA LYS A 115 7.00 -22.98 -0.17
C LYS A 115 8.11 -21.94 -0.30
N SER A 116 9.33 -22.37 0.01
CA SER A 116 10.56 -21.58 -0.15
C SER A 116 11.12 -21.65 -1.57
N GLN A 117 10.49 -22.38 -2.51
CA GLN A 117 11.03 -22.52 -3.85
C GLN A 117 10.90 -21.22 -4.62
N GLU A 118 12.00 -20.76 -5.19
CA GLU A 118 12.13 -19.52 -5.94
C GLU A 118 11.12 -19.40 -7.08
N MET A 119 10.77 -20.52 -7.72
CA MET A 119 9.77 -20.57 -8.79
C MET A 119 8.37 -20.21 -8.30
N ASP A 120 7.96 -20.61 -7.09
CA ASP A 120 6.62 -20.28 -6.57
C ASP A 120 6.51 -18.79 -6.22
N LYS A 121 7.59 -18.18 -5.71
CA LYS A 121 7.67 -16.75 -5.44
C LYS A 121 7.57 -15.92 -6.74
N ILE A 122 8.32 -16.33 -7.77
CA ILE A 122 8.28 -15.68 -9.09
C ILE A 122 6.90 -15.82 -9.72
N THR A 123 6.28 -17.03 -9.65
CA THR A 123 4.94 -17.26 -10.16
C THR A 123 3.91 -16.39 -9.44
N GLY A 124 3.97 -16.31 -8.11
CA GLY A 124 3.07 -15.46 -7.31
C GLY A 124 3.18 -13.99 -7.69
N LEU A 125 4.38 -13.48 -7.81
CA LEU A 125 4.59 -12.10 -8.23
C LEU A 125 4.15 -11.88 -9.68
N MET A 126 4.39 -12.81 -10.59
CA MET A 126 3.96 -12.72 -12.00
C MET A 126 2.43 -12.72 -12.16
N THR A 127 1.67 -13.28 -11.20
CA THR A 127 0.18 -13.22 -11.22
C THR A 127 -0.40 -11.87 -10.80
N GLY A 128 0.42 -10.94 -10.31
CA GLY A 128 -0.05 -9.60 -9.94
C GLY A 128 0.04 -9.29 -8.45
N ALA A 129 0.61 -10.16 -7.63
CA ALA A 129 0.91 -9.85 -6.23
C ALA A 129 1.97 -8.74 -6.11
N ASP A 130 1.88 -7.94 -5.06
CA ASP A 130 2.80 -6.83 -4.79
C ASP A 130 3.99 -7.25 -3.93
N ASP A 131 3.80 -8.27 -3.09
CA ASP A 131 4.82 -8.83 -2.21
C ASP A 131 4.46 -10.26 -1.83
N TYR A 132 5.39 -10.96 -1.18
CA TYR A 132 5.18 -12.31 -0.63
C TYR A 132 5.88 -12.46 0.72
N VAL A 133 5.38 -13.38 1.54
CA VAL A 133 6.03 -13.80 2.77
C VAL A 133 5.97 -15.33 2.90
N THR A 134 7.07 -15.92 3.34
CA THR A 134 7.15 -17.39 3.54
C THR A 134 6.73 -17.77 4.94
N LYS A 135 5.90 -18.81 5.05
CA LYS A 135 5.56 -19.46 6.32
C LYS A 135 6.72 -20.37 6.79
N PRO A 136 7.09 -20.35 8.09
CA PRO A 136 6.54 -19.52 9.15
C PRO A 136 7.09 -18.08 9.11
N PHE A 137 6.25 -17.11 9.42
CA PHE A 137 6.61 -15.69 9.49
C PHE A 137 6.38 -15.13 10.90
N SER A 138 7.14 -14.09 11.26
CA SER A 138 6.89 -13.37 12.50
C SER A 138 5.77 -12.33 12.36
N PRO A 139 5.07 -11.98 13.47
CA PRO A 139 4.10 -10.87 13.45
C PRO A 139 4.71 -9.56 12.95
N ALA A 140 5.94 -9.27 13.37
CA ALA A 140 6.63 -8.03 12.99
C ALA A 140 6.90 -7.99 11.47
N GLU A 141 7.33 -9.10 10.87
CA GLU A 141 7.55 -9.19 9.43
C GLU A 141 6.24 -8.99 8.66
N LEU A 142 5.17 -9.69 9.06
CA LEU A 142 3.86 -9.57 8.42
C LEU A 142 3.36 -8.12 8.47
N LEU A 143 3.38 -7.49 9.64
CA LEU A 143 2.91 -6.13 9.83
C LEU A 143 3.75 -5.11 9.05
N ALA A 144 5.08 -5.24 9.05
CA ALA A 144 5.94 -4.35 8.26
C ALA A 144 5.59 -4.37 6.76
N ARG A 145 5.27 -5.56 6.21
CA ARG A 145 4.84 -5.71 4.80
C ARG A 145 3.45 -5.12 4.56
N VAL A 146 2.51 -5.34 5.46
CA VAL A 146 1.17 -4.72 5.42
C VAL A 146 1.27 -3.20 5.45
N ASP A 147 2.06 -2.64 6.37
CA ASP A 147 2.28 -1.20 6.48
C ASP A 147 2.92 -0.62 5.21
N ALA A 148 3.86 -1.35 4.59
CA ALA A 148 4.47 -0.97 3.33
C ALA A 148 3.45 -0.92 2.19
N LEU A 149 2.50 -1.87 2.13
CA LEU A 149 1.41 -1.85 1.15
C LEU A 149 0.50 -0.65 1.37
N TYR A 150 0.06 -0.38 2.61
CA TYR A 150 -0.78 0.78 2.92
C TYR A 150 -0.09 2.11 2.63
N ARG A 151 1.20 2.25 2.94
CA ARG A 151 1.98 3.46 2.63
C ARG A 151 1.99 3.75 1.13
N ARG A 152 2.09 2.73 0.28
CA ARG A 152 2.02 2.89 -1.18
C ARG A 152 0.64 3.35 -1.65
N ILE A 153 -0.43 3.01 -0.94
CA ILE A 153 -1.81 3.40 -1.27
C ILE A 153 -2.07 4.87 -0.86
N GLY A 154 -1.53 5.31 0.28
CA GLY A 154 -1.79 6.60 0.93
C GLY A 154 -0.91 7.77 0.45
N GLY A 155 -0.45 7.81 -0.79
CA GLY A 155 0.52 8.79 -1.33
C GLY A 155 0.29 10.25 -0.92
N SER A 156 1.39 10.93 -0.62
CA SER A 156 1.55 12.31 -0.11
C SER A 156 0.75 13.37 -0.85
N GLU A 157 0.15 14.30 -0.10
CA GLU A 157 -0.73 15.39 -0.58
C GLU A 157 0.00 16.58 -1.26
N ASN A 158 1.34 16.57 -1.41
CA ASN A 158 2.09 17.75 -1.86
C ASN A 158 3.08 17.42 -2.99
N THR A 159 2.60 17.40 -4.24
CA THR A 159 3.46 17.60 -5.43
C THR A 159 2.60 17.84 -6.67
N GLU A 160 3.17 18.40 -7.73
CA GLU A 160 2.53 18.55 -9.04
C GLU A 160 1.72 17.31 -9.40
N ASP A 161 0.47 17.50 -9.84
CA ASP A 161 -0.48 16.40 -10.04
C ASP A 161 -0.03 15.38 -11.10
N VAL A 162 1.05 15.68 -11.85
CA VAL A 162 1.50 14.91 -13.02
C VAL A 162 3.02 14.93 -13.15
N LEU A 163 3.63 13.76 -13.43
CA LEU A 163 5.01 13.64 -13.93
C LEU A 163 4.97 13.26 -15.41
N THR A 164 5.77 13.94 -16.23
CA THR A 164 5.86 13.64 -17.66
C THR A 164 7.29 13.30 -18.04
N SER A 165 7.48 12.21 -18.79
CA SER A 165 8.80 11.79 -19.28
C SER A 165 8.64 11.01 -20.59
N GLY A 166 9.16 11.56 -21.70
CA GLY A 166 8.98 10.99 -23.03
C GLY A 166 7.50 10.79 -23.38
N PRO A 167 7.07 9.60 -23.79
CA PRO A 167 5.67 9.32 -24.11
C PRO A 167 4.77 9.10 -22.90
N PHE A 168 5.33 9.15 -21.67
CA PHE A 168 4.63 8.79 -20.43
C PHE A 168 4.12 9.99 -19.67
N VAL A 169 2.89 9.85 -19.17
CA VAL A 169 2.24 10.80 -18.24
C VAL A 169 1.77 10.02 -17.02
N LEU A 170 2.41 10.24 -15.88
CA LEU A 170 2.07 9.62 -14.60
C LEU A 170 1.23 10.59 -13.77
N HIS A 171 -0.03 10.26 -13.57
CA HIS A 171 -0.98 11.04 -12.78
C HIS A 171 -0.88 10.62 -11.31
N LEU A 172 -0.33 11.47 -10.46
CA LEU A 172 -0.02 11.13 -9.07
C LEU A 172 -1.26 10.96 -8.21
N ARG A 173 -2.28 11.79 -8.41
CA ARG A 173 -3.53 11.76 -7.64
C ARG A 173 -4.41 10.57 -8.01
N SER A 174 -4.65 10.33 -9.29
CA SER A 174 -5.44 9.18 -9.76
C SER A 174 -4.65 7.87 -9.75
N ARG A 175 -3.30 7.93 -9.60
CA ARG A 175 -2.38 6.78 -9.63
C ARG A 175 -2.51 5.99 -10.94
N THR A 176 -2.50 6.70 -12.05
CA THR A 176 -2.62 6.14 -13.39
C THR A 176 -1.41 6.51 -14.23
N LEU A 177 -1.09 5.68 -15.21
CA LEU A 177 -0.04 5.90 -16.20
C LEU A 177 -0.66 5.88 -17.59
N ASP A 178 -0.33 6.87 -18.41
CA ASP A 178 -0.65 6.88 -19.83
C ASP A 178 0.66 6.84 -20.65
N LYS A 179 0.70 6.08 -21.77
CA LYS A 179 1.74 6.08 -22.78
C LYS A 179 1.09 6.50 -24.10
N ASN A 180 1.52 7.59 -24.70
CA ASN A 180 0.93 8.13 -25.93
C ASN A 180 -0.61 8.29 -25.84
N SER A 181 -1.12 8.71 -24.70
CA SER A 181 -2.55 8.83 -24.37
C SER A 181 -3.30 7.48 -24.21
N GLU A 182 -2.62 6.36 -24.25
CA GLU A 182 -3.19 5.04 -23.95
C GLU A 182 -2.98 4.69 -22.47
N HIS A 183 -4.05 4.28 -21.81
CA HIS A 183 -4.03 4.00 -20.38
C HIS A 183 -3.37 2.65 -20.06
N ILE A 184 -2.32 2.67 -19.24
CA ILE A 184 -1.61 1.48 -18.74
C ILE A 184 -2.02 1.19 -17.29
N ARG A 185 -2.55 -0.02 -17.04
CA ARG A 185 -2.93 -0.46 -15.69
C ARG A 185 -1.73 -0.92 -14.90
N LEU A 186 -1.42 -0.21 -13.82
CA LEU A 186 -0.35 -0.55 -12.89
C LEU A 186 -0.90 -1.06 -11.56
N THR A 187 -0.17 -2.00 -10.93
CA THR A 187 -0.35 -2.32 -9.51
C THR A 187 0.23 -1.17 -8.66
N GLN A 188 0.00 -1.24 -7.34
CA GLN A 188 0.53 -0.21 -6.42
C GLN A 188 2.06 -0.17 -6.43
N THR A 189 2.69 -1.34 -6.49
CA THR A 189 4.15 -1.46 -6.52
C THR A 189 4.72 -0.97 -7.85
N GLU A 190 4.12 -1.33 -8.97
CA GLU A 190 4.52 -0.86 -10.29
C GLU A 190 4.40 0.66 -10.42
N PHE A 191 3.32 1.23 -9.88
CA PHE A 191 3.15 2.69 -9.81
C PHE A 191 4.25 3.35 -8.97
N ALA A 192 4.58 2.80 -7.80
CA ALA A 192 5.63 3.34 -6.94
C ALA A 192 7.01 3.29 -7.62
N ILE A 193 7.29 2.20 -8.35
CA ILE A 193 8.53 2.06 -9.14
C ILE A 193 8.56 3.09 -10.29
N MET A 194 7.47 3.24 -11.04
CA MET A 194 7.38 4.24 -12.11
C MET A 194 7.61 5.65 -11.58
N LYS A 195 6.94 6.00 -10.48
CA LYS A 195 7.13 7.30 -9.82
C LYS A 195 8.60 7.52 -9.47
N LEU A 196 9.23 6.54 -8.81
CA LEU A 196 10.64 6.61 -8.41
C LEU A 196 11.56 6.86 -9.63
N PHE A 197 11.33 6.17 -10.73
CA PHE A 197 12.13 6.35 -11.96
C PHE A 197 11.90 7.71 -12.61
N MET A 198 10.65 8.15 -12.75
CA MET A 198 10.34 9.44 -13.36
C MET A 198 10.77 10.63 -12.50
N GLU A 199 10.93 10.46 -11.18
CA GLU A 199 11.53 11.45 -10.27
C GLU A 199 13.07 11.44 -10.31
N ASN A 200 13.69 10.42 -10.93
CA ASN A 200 15.16 10.27 -11.02
C ASN A 200 15.61 9.99 -12.48
N PRO A 201 15.27 10.87 -13.45
CA PRO A 201 15.59 10.63 -14.86
C PRO A 201 17.10 10.55 -15.08
N GLY A 202 17.53 9.58 -15.88
CA GLY A 202 18.94 9.35 -16.23
C GLY A 202 19.85 8.86 -15.10
N ARG A 203 19.35 8.81 -13.85
CA ARG A 203 20.10 8.30 -12.70
C ARG A 203 20.01 6.77 -12.62
N ALA A 204 21.16 6.11 -12.45
CA ALA A 204 21.18 4.69 -12.11
C ALA A 204 20.79 4.52 -10.62
N LEU A 205 19.81 3.66 -10.37
CA LEU A 205 19.37 3.27 -9.04
C LEU A 205 19.80 1.84 -8.76
N SER A 206 20.42 1.59 -7.61
CA SER A 206 20.75 0.22 -7.20
C SER A 206 19.46 -0.56 -6.87
N ARG A 207 19.57 -1.90 -6.85
CA ARG A 207 18.43 -2.74 -6.45
C ARG A 207 18.01 -2.44 -5.01
N GLU A 208 18.97 -2.18 -4.15
CA GLU A 208 18.76 -1.81 -2.75
C GLU A 208 18.09 -0.43 -2.63
N ASP A 209 18.51 0.57 -3.43
CA ASP A 209 17.86 1.89 -3.45
C ASP A 209 16.39 1.76 -3.85
N ILE A 210 16.10 0.99 -4.90
CA ILE A 210 14.72 0.75 -5.36
C ILE A 210 13.94 -0.01 -4.28
N LEU A 211 14.54 -1.04 -3.68
CA LEU A 211 13.92 -1.83 -2.61
C LEU A 211 13.52 -0.94 -1.44
N HIS A 212 14.46 -0.17 -0.91
CA HIS A 212 14.22 0.70 0.24
C HIS A 212 13.22 1.82 -0.07
N ALA A 213 13.31 2.43 -1.24
CA ALA A 213 12.39 3.49 -1.63
C ALA A 213 10.94 2.98 -1.78
N VAL A 214 10.75 1.79 -2.34
CA VAL A 214 9.43 1.24 -2.65
C VAL A 214 8.88 0.42 -1.48
N TRP A 215 9.66 -0.45 -0.87
CA TRP A 215 9.20 -1.35 0.21
C TRP A 215 9.49 -0.81 1.60
N GLY A 216 10.42 0.12 1.74
CA GLY A 216 10.83 0.74 3.00
C GLY A 216 12.21 0.28 3.47
N ALA A 217 12.88 1.12 4.29
CA ALA A 217 14.23 0.85 4.78
C ALA A 217 14.34 -0.41 5.65
N ASP A 218 13.25 -0.75 6.37
CA ASP A 218 13.19 -1.90 7.26
C ASP A 218 12.72 -3.19 6.57
N TYR A 219 12.65 -3.18 5.22
CA TYR A 219 12.21 -4.35 4.46
C TYR A 219 13.29 -5.43 4.47
N ASN A 220 12.96 -6.60 5.06
CA ASN A 220 13.87 -7.74 5.20
C ASN A 220 13.64 -8.84 4.13
N GLY A 221 12.94 -8.54 3.04
CA GLY A 221 12.70 -9.48 1.95
C GLY A 221 13.86 -9.55 0.96
N GLU A 222 13.73 -10.44 -0.02
CA GLU A 222 14.75 -10.66 -1.04
C GLU A 222 14.80 -9.50 -2.03
N VAL A 223 16.00 -9.00 -2.35
CA VAL A 223 16.23 -7.96 -3.37
C VAL A 223 15.69 -8.35 -4.75
N LYS A 224 15.57 -9.64 -5.02
CA LYS A 224 15.03 -10.20 -6.27
C LYS A 224 13.58 -9.78 -6.56
N ILE A 225 12.81 -9.36 -5.56
CA ILE A 225 11.46 -8.80 -5.76
C ILE A 225 11.50 -7.57 -6.69
N VAL A 226 12.60 -6.82 -6.68
CA VAL A 226 12.82 -5.68 -7.59
C VAL A 226 12.85 -6.16 -9.03
N ASP A 227 13.69 -7.18 -9.33
CA ASP A 227 13.86 -7.69 -10.70
C ASP A 227 12.54 -8.22 -11.29
N VAL A 228 11.74 -8.91 -10.47
CA VAL A 228 10.43 -9.41 -10.89
C VAL A 228 9.46 -8.28 -11.22
N ASN A 229 9.40 -7.25 -10.37
CA ASN A 229 8.53 -6.10 -10.63
C ASN A 229 9.00 -5.25 -11.82
N ILE A 230 10.32 -5.09 -12.01
CA ILE A 230 10.87 -4.46 -13.21
C ILE A 230 10.49 -5.24 -14.47
N ARG A 231 10.59 -6.57 -14.46
CA ARG A 231 10.17 -7.40 -15.60
C ARG A 231 8.68 -7.22 -15.92
N ARG A 232 7.82 -7.21 -14.90
CA ARG A 232 6.37 -6.97 -15.08
C ARG A 232 6.09 -5.59 -15.64
N LEU A 233 6.78 -4.58 -15.13
CA LEU A 233 6.63 -3.21 -15.60
C LEU A 233 7.07 -3.07 -17.05
N ARG A 234 8.21 -3.66 -17.43
CA ARG A 234 8.67 -3.71 -18.82
C ARG A 234 7.64 -4.32 -19.78
N ILE A 235 7.02 -5.45 -19.42
CA ILE A 235 5.96 -6.08 -20.22
C ILE A 235 4.80 -5.13 -20.50
N LYS A 236 4.57 -4.14 -19.64
CA LYS A 236 3.47 -3.19 -19.78
C LYS A 236 3.85 -1.90 -20.51
N ILE A 237 5.08 -1.46 -20.40
CA ILE A 237 5.51 -0.14 -20.89
C ILE A 237 6.45 -0.17 -22.10
N GLU A 238 7.26 -1.24 -22.24
CA GLU A 238 8.18 -1.40 -23.36
C GLU A 238 7.43 -1.93 -24.58
N ASP A 239 7.92 -1.61 -25.77
CA ASP A 239 7.42 -2.19 -27.00
C ASP A 239 7.95 -3.62 -27.17
N ASP A 240 9.21 -3.86 -26.77
CA ASP A 240 9.79 -5.19 -26.56
C ASP A 240 10.45 -5.28 -25.18
N ALA A 241 9.87 -6.09 -24.30
CA ALA A 241 10.38 -6.27 -22.93
C ALA A 241 11.74 -6.98 -22.85
N THR A 242 12.19 -7.62 -23.94
CA THR A 242 13.51 -8.29 -24.04
C THR A 242 14.62 -7.33 -24.46
N GLU A 243 14.27 -6.25 -25.16
CA GLU A 243 15.15 -5.14 -25.57
C GLU A 243 14.64 -3.80 -25.01
N PRO A 244 14.68 -3.61 -23.69
CA PRO A 244 14.03 -2.48 -23.06
C PRO A 244 14.74 -1.16 -23.33
N GLU A 245 13.96 -0.15 -23.74
CA GLU A 245 14.43 1.20 -24.03
C GLU A 245 14.22 2.16 -22.85
N TYR A 246 13.11 2.01 -22.13
CA TYR A 246 12.71 2.93 -21.06
C TYR A 246 13.36 2.58 -19.73
N ILE A 247 13.26 1.31 -19.28
CA ILE A 247 13.94 0.85 -18.07
C ILE A 247 15.12 -0.01 -18.47
N THR A 248 16.30 0.58 -18.56
CA THR A 248 17.53 -0.12 -18.96
C THR A 248 18.24 -0.77 -17.77
N THR A 249 18.94 -1.90 -18.00
CA THR A 249 19.72 -2.58 -16.97
C THR A 249 21.11 -1.96 -16.87
N VAL A 250 21.52 -1.60 -15.66
CA VAL A 250 22.91 -1.27 -15.32
C VAL A 250 23.53 -2.51 -14.69
N TRP A 251 24.32 -3.24 -15.48
CA TRP A 251 24.86 -4.54 -15.11
C TRP A 251 25.66 -4.49 -13.79
N GLY A 252 25.40 -5.45 -12.92
CA GLY A 252 26.03 -5.53 -11.58
C GLY A 252 25.54 -4.49 -10.58
N TYR A 253 24.65 -3.56 -10.96
CA TYR A 253 24.21 -2.45 -10.09
C TYR A 253 22.68 -2.43 -9.92
N GLY A 254 21.93 -2.20 -10.99
CA GLY A 254 20.48 -2.03 -10.91
C GLY A 254 19.87 -1.57 -12.23
N TYR A 255 19.08 -0.51 -12.16
CA TYR A 255 18.28 -0.05 -13.28
C TYR A 255 18.35 1.47 -13.45
N LYS A 256 18.05 1.93 -14.65
CA LYS A 256 18.02 3.35 -14.99
C LYS A 256 16.82 3.66 -15.88
N TRP A 257 16.16 4.79 -15.62
CA TRP A 257 15.18 5.36 -16.56
C TRP A 257 15.89 6.05 -17.71
N GLY A 258 15.52 5.70 -18.93
CA GLY A 258 16.25 6.12 -20.15
C GLY A 258 15.95 7.53 -20.63
N TYR A 259 14.95 8.22 -20.06
CA TYR A 259 14.53 9.59 -20.43
C TYR A 259 14.93 10.64 -19.42
#